data_e118f852489370c8bdd81d7ee17ffddd
#
_entry.id   e118f852489370c8bdd81d7ee17ffddd
#
_cell.length_a   1.000
_cell.length_b   1.000
_cell.length_c   1.000
_cell.angle_alpha   90.00
_cell.angle_beta   90.00
_cell.angle_gamma   90.00
#
_symmetry.space_group_name_H-M   'P 1'
#
loop_
_entity.id
_entity.type
_entity.pdbx_description
1 polymer ?
#
loop_
_entity_poly.entity_id
_entity_poly.type
_entity_poly.pdbx_seq_one_letter_code
_entity_poly.pdbx_strand_id
1 'polypeptide(L)'
;QGLLSAQYEVLRENGHTPSEAFNETVEELTQSLMPLFAAKGMDWMYANCSTTAQRGALDWMGPFHDACKPVVQKLYESVKSGHEAQISIDANSKPDYRVGLEKELKALHDSEMWRTAETVRQLRPENN
;
A
#
# COMPACT_ATOMS: atom_id res chain seq x y z
N GLN A 1 1.46 -2.92 1.41
CA GLN A 1 2.65 -2.64 0.60
C GLN A 1 2.46 -3.11 -0.85
N GLY A 2 2.29 -4.42 -1.12
CA GLY A 2 2.22 -4.96 -2.49
C GLY A 2 1.21 -4.28 -3.41
N LEU A 3 0.01 -3.96 -2.91
CA LEU A 3 -1.00 -3.26 -3.71
C LEU A 3 -0.56 -1.84 -4.10
N LEU A 4 0.07 -1.10 -3.17
CA LEU A 4 0.59 0.24 -3.44
C LEU A 4 1.75 0.21 -4.46
N SER A 5 2.66 -0.77 -4.33
CA SER A 5 3.74 -0.96 -5.29
C SER A 5 3.22 -1.27 -6.69
N ALA A 6 2.24 -2.17 -6.81
CA ALA A 6 1.65 -2.52 -8.10
C ALA A 6 1.00 -1.30 -8.80
N GLN A 7 0.28 -0.48 -8.05
CA GLN A 7 -0.31 0.76 -8.58
C GLN A 7 0.78 1.75 -9.03
N TYR A 8 1.79 1.96 -8.19
CA TYR A 8 2.92 2.85 -8.49
C TYR A 8 3.65 2.41 -9.75
N GLU A 9 3.99 1.13 -9.87
CA GLU A 9 4.69 0.55 -11.01
C GLU A 9 3.89 0.75 -12.32
N VAL A 10 2.60 0.46 -12.31
CA VAL A 10 1.74 0.67 -13.49
C VAL A 10 1.71 2.14 -13.93
N LEU A 11 1.63 3.09 -13.00
CA LEU A 11 1.69 4.52 -13.34
C LEU A 11 3.06 4.90 -13.93
N ARG A 12 4.16 4.40 -13.34
CA ARG A 12 5.51 4.64 -13.85
C ARG A 12 5.72 4.07 -15.25
N GLU A 13 5.24 2.86 -15.52
CA GLU A 13 5.28 2.22 -16.84
C GLU A 13 4.48 2.99 -17.90
N ASN A 14 3.46 3.72 -17.49
CA ASN A 14 2.65 4.56 -18.36
C ASN A 14 3.09 6.04 -18.41
N GLY A 15 4.29 6.36 -17.95
CA GLY A 15 4.94 7.64 -18.18
C GLY A 15 4.71 8.71 -17.10
N HIS A 16 4.00 8.39 -16.00
CA HIS A 16 3.87 9.31 -14.87
C HIS A 16 5.23 9.52 -14.20
N THR A 17 5.49 10.73 -13.73
CA THR A 17 6.68 11.02 -12.93
C THR A 17 6.63 10.28 -11.58
N PRO A 18 7.77 10.05 -10.91
CA PRO A 18 7.77 9.44 -9.57
C PRO A 18 6.87 10.17 -8.57
N SER A 19 6.89 11.51 -8.57
CA SER A 19 6.06 12.32 -7.66
C SER A 19 4.58 12.20 -7.95
N GLU A 20 4.16 12.22 -9.21
CA GLU A 20 2.76 11.99 -9.62
C GLU A 20 2.32 10.59 -9.20
N ALA A 21 3.08 9.54 -9.56
CA ALA A 21 2.74 8.17 -9.21
C ALA A 21 2.63 7.97 -7.68
N PHE A 22 3.51 8.59 -6.90
CA PHE A 22 3.45 8.52 -5.44
C PHE A 22 2.24 9.28 -4.88
N ASN A 23 1.94 10.46 -5.42
CA ASN A 23 0.78 11.24 -5.01
C ASN A 23 -0.52 10.46 -5.22
N GLU A 24 -0.74 9.93 -6.41
CA GLU A 24 -1.95 9.17 -6.78
C GLU A 24 -2.12 7.86 -5.99
N THR A 25 -1.02 7.23 -5.57
CA THR A 25 -1.10 5.93 -4.89
C THR A 25 -1.03 6.02 -3.37
N VAL A 26 -0.23 6.92 -2.82
CA VAL A 26 0.04 6.97 -1.38
C VAL A 26 -0.52 8.23 -0.72
N GLU A 27 -0.21 9.42 -1.25
CA GLU A 27 -0.62 10.68 -0.60
C GLU A 27 -2.14 10.85 -0.61
N GLU A 28 -2.81 10.65 -1.74
CA GLU A 28 -4.28 10.73 -1.78
C GLU A 28 -4.92 9.73 -0.83
N LEU A 29 -4.43 8.49 -0.81
CA LEU A 29 -4.95 7.48 0.10
C LEU A 29 -4.80 7.91 1.55
N THR A 30 -3.59 8.30 1.97
CA THR A 30 -3.26 8.51 3.38
C THR A 30 -3.65 9.88 3.89
N GLN A 31 -3.61 10.93 3.05
CA GLN A 31 -3.89 12.31 3.48
C GLN A 31 -5.33 12.76 3.19
N SER A 32 -6.01 12.12 2.24
CA SER A 32 -7.40 12.46 1.88
C SER A 32 -8.39 11.35 2.24
N LEU A 33 -8.25 10.17 1.65
CA LEU A 33 -9.28 9.12 1.72
C LEU A 33 -9.33 8.45 3.09
N MET A 34 -8.20 8.08 3.68
CA MET A 34 -8.17 7.42 4.99
C MET A 34 -8.74 8.25 6.13
N PRO A 35 -8.46 9.56 6.24
CA PRO A 35 -9.12 10.43 7.22
C PRO A 35 -10.65 10.47 7.08
N LEU A 36 -11.17 10.56 5.85
CA LEU A 36 -12.61 10.53 5.57
C LEU A 36 -13.23 9.18 5.96
N PHE A 37 -12.57 8.09 5.55
CA PHE A 37 -13.00 6.73 5.89
C PHE A 37 -13.03 6.50 7.40
N ALA A 38 -11.96 6.91 8.10
CA ALA A 38 -11.86 6.77 9.55
C ALA A 38 -12.91 7.59 10.32
N ALA A 39 -13.29 8.76 9.78
CA ALA A 39 -14.23 9.65 10.44
C ALA A 39 -15.67 9.12 10.46
N LYS A 40 -16.19 8.60 9.33
CA LYS A 40 -17.61 8.25 9.18
C LYS A 40 -17.88 7.02 8.31
N GLY A 41 -16.83 6.31 7.86
CA GLY A 41 -16.98 5.09 7.07
C GLY A 41 -16.89 5.29 5.55
N MET A 42 -17.03 4.19 4.82
CA MET A 42 -16.75 4.10 3.40
C MET A 42 -17.74 4.88 2.53
N ASP A 43 -19.02 4.76 2.84
CA ASP A 43 -20.10 5.44 2.14
C ASP A 43 -19.98 6.97 2.25
N TRP A 44 -19.65 7.46 3.44
CA TRP A 44 -19.41 8.88 3.65
C TRP A 44 -18.15 9.38 2.95
N MET A 45 -17.09 8.58 2.95
CA MET A 45 -15.87 8.88 2.17
C MET A 45 -16.22 9.05 0.68
N TYR A 46 -16.95 8.09 0.09
CA TYR A 46 -17.37 8.19 -1.31
C TYR A 46 -18.25 9.42 -1.58
N ALA A 47 -19.19 9.73 -0.68
CA ALA A 47 -20.03 10.92 -0.83
C ALA A 47 -19.24 12.25 -0.88
N ASN A 48 -18.02 12.26 -0.36
CA ASN A 48 -17.12 13.42 -0.40
C ASN A 48 -16.08 13.36 -1.55
N CYS A 49 -16.15 12.35 -2.40
CA CYS A 49 -15.32 12.26 -3.60
C CYS A 49 -16.07 12.78 -4.85
N SER A 50 -15.32 13.01 -5.94
CA SER A 50 -15.92 13.34 -7.23
C SER A 50 -16.79 12.18 -7.75
N THR A 51 -17.76 12.50 -8.60
CA THR A 51 -18.62 11.48 -9.23
C THR A 51 -17.82 10.48 -10.07
N THR A 52 -16.74 10.92 -10.68
CA THR A 52 -15.80 10.06 -11.42
C THR A 52 -15.12 9.05 -10.48
N ALA A 53 -14.60 9.52 -9.34
CA ALA A 53 -13.98 8.65 -8.34
C ALA A 53 -14.99 7.66 -7.74
N GLN A 54 -16.21 8.11 -7.43
CA GLN A 54 -17.29 7.26 -6.95
C GLN A 54 -17.60 6.13 -7.94
N ARG A 55 -17.76 6.48 -9.23
CA ARG A 55 -18.09 5.49 -10.26
C ARG A 55 -16.94 4.52 -10.50
N GLY A 56 -15.71 5.01 -10.61
CA GLY A 56 -14.52 4.18 -10.78
C GLY A 56 -14.34 3.18 -9.63
N ALA A 57 -14.50 3.64 -8.38
CA ALA A 57 -14.39 2.78 -7.21
C ALA A 57 -15.44 1.66 -7.21
N LEU A 58 -16.70 1.96 -7.54
CA LEU A 58 -17.77 0.96 -7.60
C LEU A 58 -17.58 -0.03 -8.74
N ASP A 59 -17.14 0.43 -9.90
CA ASP A 59 -16.93 -0.42 -11.08
C ASP A 59 -15.77 -1.40 -10.91
N TRP A 60 -14.69 -0.96 -10.23
CA TRP A 60 -13.50 -1.77 -10.03
C TRP A 60 -13.47 -2.56 -8.72
N MET A 61 -14.44 -2.35 -7.82
CA MET A 61 -14.54 -3.09 -6.56
C MET A 61 -14.60 -4.60 -6.80
N GLY A 62 -15.43 -5.07 -7.73
CA GLY A 62 -15.57 -6.49 -8.07
C GLY A 62 -14.26 -7.10 -8.58
N PRO A 63 -13.65 -6.58 -9.65
CA PRO A 63 -12.37 -7.06 -10.16
C PRO A 63 -11.25 -7.13 -9.11
N PHE A 64 -11.11 -6.10 -8.26
CA PHE A 64 -10.11 -6.11 -7.17
C PHE A 64 -10.43 -7.14 -6.10
N HIS A 65 -11.70 -7.27 -5.70
CA HIS A 65 -12.13 -8.30 -4.75
C HIS A 65 -11.76 -9.70 -5.27
N ASP A 66 -12.10 -9.99 -6.51
CA ASP A 66 -11.90 -11.32 -7.11
C ASP A 66 -10.41 -11.64 -7.30
N ALA A 67 -9.58 -10.64 -7.60
CA ALA A 67 -8.13 -10.80 -7.68
C ALA A 67 -7.48 -11.00 -6.29
N CYS A 68 -7.93 -10.28 -5.27
CA CYS A 68 -7.34 -10.33 -3.93
C CYS A 68 -7.80 -11.54 -3.11
N LYS A 69 -9.07 -11.95 -3.24
CA LYS A 69 -9.66 -13.01 -2.40
C LYS A 69 -8.87 -14.33 -2.40
N PRO A 70 -8.41 -14.88 -3.55
CA PRO A 70 -7.61 -16.11 -3.56
C PRO A 70 -6.30 -15.97 -2.80
N VAL A 71 -5.64 -14.80 -2.88
CA VAL A 71 -4.39 -14.53 -2.16
C VAL A 71 -4.63 -14.49 -0.65
N VAL A 72 -5.69 -13.79 -0.22
CA VAL A 72 -6.10 -13.73 1.19
C VAL A 72 -6.48 -15.11 1.71
N GLN A 73 -7.20 -15.92 0.93
CA GLN A 73 -7.54 -17.30 1.31
C GLN A 73 -6.29 -18.16 1.53
N LYS A 74 -5.32 -18.08 0.61
CA LYS A 74 -4.05 -18.79 0.73
C LYS A 74 -3.29 -18.39 2.00
N LEU A 75 -3.22 -17.08 2.30
CA LEU A 75 -2.60 -16.58 3.52
C LEU A 75 -3.34 -17.08 4.76
N TYR A 76 -4.69 -17.04 4.75
CA TYR A 76 -5.50 -17.52 5.87
C TYR A 76 -5.22 -19.00 6.19
N GLU A 77 -5.17 -19.88 5.18
CA GLU A 77 -4.85 -21.31 5.37
C GLU A 77 -3.43 -21.51 5.91
N SER A 78 -2.45 -20.72 5.45
CA SER A 78 -1.09 -20.73 5.96
C SER A 78 -1.02 -20.35 7.44
N VAL A 79 -1.73 -19.27 7.84
CA VAL A 79 -1.85 -18.85 9.23
C VAL A 79 -2.55 -19.92 10.08
N LYS A 80 -3.69 -20.43 9.61
CA LYS A 80 -4.48 -21.46 10.30
C LYS A 80 -3.71 -22.76 10.54
N SER A 81 -2.86 -23.16 9.62
CA SER A 81 -1.99 -24.35 9.76
C SER A 81 -0.82 -24.16 10.74
N GLY A 82 -0.55 -22.94 11.19
CA GLY A 82 0.61 -22.59 11.99
C GLY A 82 1.90 -22.38 11.18
N HIS A 83 1.84 -22.48 9.84
CA HIS A 83 3.00 -22.35 8.97
C HIS A 83 3.67 -20.98 9.09
N GLU A 84 2.89 -19.89 9.11
CA GLU A 84 3.42 -18.53 9.26
C GLU A 84 4.12 -18.32 10.62
N ALA A 85 3.56 -18.90 11.69
CA ALA A 85 4.20 -18.85 13.01
C ALA A 85 5.54 -19.61 12.99
N GLN A 86 5.59 -20.78 12.35
CA GLN A 86 6.83 -21.56 12.23
C GLN A 86 7.90 -20.82 11.43
N ILE A 87 7.55 -20.19 10.29
CA ILE A 87 8.47 -19.35 9.51
C ILE A 87 9.07 -18.25 10.39
N SER A 88 8.24 -17.59 11.21
CA SER A 88 8.70 -16.54 12.11
C SER A 88 9.67 -17.05 13.17
N ILE A 89 9.37 -18.20 13.78
CA ILE A 89 10.24 -18.85 14.78
C ILE A 89 11.59 -19.23 14.14
N ASP A 90 11.55 -19.89 12.99
CA ASP A 90 12.75 -20.35 12.28
C ASP A 90 13.63 -19.17 11.83
N ALA A 91 13.02 -18.09 11.37
CA ALA A 91 13.73 -16.88 10.99
C ALA A 91 14.42 -16.24 12.20
N ASN A 92 13.68 -16.03 13.30
CA ASN A 92 14.21 -15.39 14.51
C ASN A 92 15.25 -16.23 15.27
N SER A 93 15.32 -17.55 15.04
CA SER A 93 16.33 -18.41 15.63
C SER A 93 17.71 -18.30 14.98
N LYS A 94 17.80 -17.66 13.80
CA LYS A 94 19.07 -17.46 13.09
C LYS A 94 19.87 -16.33 13.74
N PRO A 95 21.18 -16.50 13.99
CA PRO A 95 22.01 -15.48 14.65
C PRO A 95 22.09 -14.15 13.88
N ASP A 96 21.99 -14.21 12.55
CA ASP A 96 22.12 -13.06 11.64
C ASP A 96 20.76 -12.52 11.15
N TYR A 97 19.64 -13.01 11.68
CA TYR A 97 18.30 -12.60 11.24
C TYR A 97 18.11 -11.08 11.25
N ARG A 98 18.54 -10.41 12.34
CA ARG A 98 18.40 -8.96 12.45
C ARG A 98 19.16 -8.21 11.36
N VAL A 99 20.36 -8.66 11.02
CA VAL A 99 21.17 -8.07 9.94
C VAL A 99 20.49 -8.28 8.57
N GLY A 100 19.91 -9.46 8.35
CA GLY A 100 19.13 -9.75 7.14
C GLY A 100 17.90 -8.83 7.02
N LEU A 101 17.12 -8.73 8.09
CA LEU A 101 15.93 -7.88 8.14
C LEU A 101 16.27 -6.40 7.89
N GLU A 102 17.34 -5.88 8.50
CA GLU A 102 17.79 -4.50 8.27
C GLU A 102 18.12 -4.23 6.80
N LYS A 103 18.75 -5.19 6.11
CA LYS A 103 19.02 -5.08 4.67
C LYS A 103 17.74 -5.03 3.83
N GLU A 104 16.76 -5.88 4.15
CA GLU A 104 15.48 -5.90 3.45
C GLU A 104 14.70 -4.59 3.67
N LEU A 105 14.63 -4.10 4.89
CA LEU A 105 13.98 -2.82 5.22
C LEU A 105 14.70 -1.64 4.56
N LYS A 106 16.04 -1.68 4.52
CA LYS A 106 16.82 -0.67 3.80
C LYS A 106 16.56 -0.70 2.31
N ALA A 107 16.50 -1.87 1.69
CA ALA A 107 16.18 -1.99 0.27
C ALA A 107 14.79 -1.44 -0.07
N LEU A 108 13.81 -1.68 0.81
CA LEU A 108 12.49 -1.07 0.70
C LEU A 108 12.55 0.47 0.79
N HIS A 109 13.24 1.00 1.78
CA HIS A 109 13.43 2.44 1.98
C HIS A 109 14.12 3.10 0.77
N ASP A 110 15.15 2.44 0.21
CA ASP A 110 15.94 2.94 -0.90
C ASP A 110 15.25 2.77 -2.28
N SER A 111 14.07 2.16 -2.33
CA SER A 111 13.30 2.04 -3.59
C SER A 111 12.88 3.42 -4.12
N GLU A 112 12.68 3.54 -5.44
CA GLU A 112 12.27 4.81 -6.06
C GLU A 112 11.01 5.37 -5.39
N MET A 113 10.00 4.53 -5.18
CA MET A 113 8.73 4.91 -4.56
C MET A 113 8.93 5.56 -3.18
N TRP A 114 9.72 4.95 -2.29
CA TRP A 114 9.87 5.46 -0.93
C TRP A 114 10.87 6.60 -0.80
N ARG A 115 11.86 6.70 -1.68
CA ARG A 115 12.70 7.92 -1.80
C ARG A 115 11.89 9.12 -2.29
N THR A 116 10.98 8.91 -3.23
CA THR A 116 10.05 9.95 -3.69
C THR A 116 9.16 10.47 -2.57
N ALA A 117 8.79 9.60 -1.63
CA ALA A 117 8.02 9.98 -0.45
C ALA A 117 8.64 11.13 0.35
N GLU A 118 9.95 11.19 0.47
CA GLU A 118 10.64 12.25 1.20
C GLU A 118 10.40 13.62 0.56
N THR A 119 10.52 13.69 -0.77
CA THR A 119 10.27 14.93 -1.53
C THR A 119 8.81 15.35 -1.47
N VAL A 120 7.87 14.42 -1.68
CA VAL A 120 6.44 14.74 -1.68
C VAL A 120 5.98 15.22 -0.29
N ARG A 121 6.44 14.58 0.78
CA ARG A 121 6.09 14.98 2.16
C ARG A 121 6.59 16.37 2.53
N GLN A 122 7.68 16.85 1.95
CA GLN A 122 8.15 18.23 2.15
C GLN A 122 7.18 19.28 1.60
N LEU A 123 6.33 18.89 0.64
CA LEU A 123 5.33 19.80 0.05
C LEU A 123 4.02 19.87 0.85
N ARG A 124 3.88 19.11 1.92
CA ARG A 124 2.69 19.16 2.78
C ARG A 124 2.60 20.50 3.51
N PRO A 125 1.38 21.04 3.69
CA PRO A 125 1.19 22.34 4.34
C PRO A 125 1.80 22.44 5.75
N GLU A 126 1.77 21.36 6.51
CA GLU A 126 2.34 21.30 7.88
C GLU A 126 3.86 21.35 7.91
N ASN A 127 4.54 21.17 6.77
CA ASN A 127 6.01 21.20 6.66
C ASN A 127 6.54 22.49 6.00
N ASN A 128 5.63 23.42 5.62
CA ASN A 128 5.92 24.75 5.10
C ASN A 128 5.39 25.84 6.09
#